data_11b2678ed18e97dfdaa3dec50d78e87c
#
_entry.id   11b2678ed18e97dfdaa3dec50d78e87c
#
_cell.length_a   1.000
_cell.length_b   1.000
_cell.length_c   1.000
_cell.angle_alpha   90.00
_cell.angle_beta   90.00
_cell.angle_gamma   90.00
#
_symmetry.space_group_name_H-M   'P 1'
#
loop_
_entity.id
_entity.type
_entity.pdbx_description
1 polymer ?
#
loop_
_entity_poly.entity_id
_entity_poly.type
_entity_poly.pdbx_seq_one_letter_code
_entity_poly.pdbx_strand_id
1 'polypeptide(L)'
;MVAVPEQRVFVAGHRGMVGSAIARRLRNLGYQNILTRTRQELDLVNQAAVDAFFEAEKPDQVYLAAAKVGGINANNEFGAEFIYENLQIQNNLIHSSYLNNIKNLTLLGSSCIYPKFAKQPLKEEYLLSGKLEETNLPYAVAKIAGIKMCEAYNKQYKTNYKCLMPTNTYGPNDNYNLMTSHFLMMIKRILN
;
A
#
# COMPACT_ATOMS: atom_id res chain seq x y z
N MET A 1 -13.79 -20.17 -20.15
CA MET A 1 -13.50 -20.03 -18.70
C MET A 1 -12.05 -19.59 -18.60
N VAL A 2 -11.80 -18.41 -18.08
CA VAL A 2 -10.42 -18.02 -17.72
C VAL A 2 -10.04 -18.97 -16.59
N ALA A 3 -8.99 -19.78 -16.80
CA ALA A 3 -8.51 -20.68 -15.77
C ALA A 3 -8.23 -19.84 -14.51
N VAL A 4 -8.85 -20.22 -13.40
CA VAL A 4 -8.53 -19.64 -12.10
C VAL A 4 -7.07 -19.96 -11.86
N PRO A 5 -6.20 -18.99 -11.74
CA PRO A 5 -4.78 -19.27 -11.79
C PRO A 5 -4.39 -20.04 -10.52
N GLU A 6 -3.58 -21.06 -10.69
CA GLU A 6 -2.81 -21.67 -9.59
C GLU A 6 -1.81 -20.67 -8.98
N GLN A 7 -1.89 -19.41 -9.41
CA GLN A 7 -1.01 -18.32 -9.01
C GLN A 7 -1.00 -18.14 -7.49
N ARG A 8 0.19 -18.01 -6.96
CA ARG A 8 0.45 -17.64 -5.58
C ARG A 8 0.39 -16.13 -5.46
N VAL A 9 -0.61 -15.61 -4.78
CA VAL A 9 -0.84 -14.16 -4.67
C VAL A 9 -0.55 -13.69 -3.25
N PHE A 10 0.46 -12.87 -3.08
CA PHE A 10 0.77 -12.27 -1.78
C PHE A 10 -0.02 -10.98 -1.57
N VAL A 11 -0.79 -10.92 -0.48
CA VAL A 11 -1.53 -9.73 -0.05
C VAL A 11 -0.90 -9.19 1.23
N ALA A 12 0.05 -8.26 1.06
CA ALA A 12 0.66 -7.55 2.17
C ALA A 12 -0.36 -6.58 2.80
N GLY A 13 -0.59 -6.67 4.11
CA GLY A 13 -1.58 -5.85 4.81
C GLY A 13 -3.01 -6.41 4.76
N HIS A 14 -3.17 -7.72 4.65
CA HIS A 14 -4.45 -8.45 4.51
C HIS A 14 -5.45 -8.24 5.67
N ARG A 15 -5.01 -7.73 6.82
CA ARG A 15 -5.90 -7.42 7.97
C ARG A 15 -6.51 -6.02 7.91
N GLY A 16 -5.92 -5.10 7.15
CA GLY A 16 -6.44 -3.76 6.95
C GLY A 16 -7.66 -3.76 6.01
N MET A 17 -8.36 -2.63 5.96
CA MET A 17 -9.58 -2.45 5.17
C MET A 17 -9.40 -2.87 3.70
N VAL A 18 -8.45 -2.26 2.99
CA VAL A 18 -8.24 -2.54 1.56
C VAL A 18 -7.66 -3.93 1.33
N GLY A 19 -6.63 -4.33 2.11
CA GLY A 19 -6.00 -5.65 1.96
C GLY A 19 -6.98 -6.80 2.22
N SER A 20 -7.86 -6.67 3.21
CA SER A 20 -8.89 -7.67 3.48
C SER A 20 -9.95 -7.73 2.37
N ALA A 21 -10.31 -6.60 1.77
CA ALA A 21 -11.22 -6.55 0.63
C ALA A 21 -10.61 -7.24 -0.60
N ILE A 22 -9.33 -6.99 -0.89
CA ILE A 22 -8.58 -7.67 -1.96
C ILE A 22 -8.57 -9.19 -1.71
N ALA A 23 -8.20 -9.64 -0.50
CA ALA A 23 -8.15 -11.05 -0.17
C ALA A 23 -9.52 -11.74 -0.31
N ARG A 24 -10.60 -11.08 0.14
CA ARG A 24 -11.98 -11.58 -0.07
C ARG A 24 -12.33 -11.67 -1.55
N ARG A 25 -12.00 -10.65 -2.33
CA ARG A 25 -12.28 -10.65 -3.77
C ARG A 25 -11.53 -11.76 -4.51
N LEU A 26 -10.26 -11.97 -4.19
CA LEU A 26 -9.46 -13.06 -4.77
C LEU A 26 -10.08 -14.42 -4.46
N ARG A 27 -10.50 -14.68 -3.20
CA ARG A 27 -11.20 -15.93 -2.84
C ARG A 27 -12.49 -16.11 -3.64
N ASN A 28 -13.29 -15.06 -3.78
CA ASN A 28 -14.54 -15.10 -4.54
C ASN A 28 -14.29 -15.31 -6.05
N LEU A 29 -13.11 -14.98 -6.55
CA LEU A 29 -12.68 -15.27 -7.92
C LEU A 29 -12.07 -16.68 -8.06
N GLY A 30 -12.01 -17.45 -6.96
CA GLY A 30 -11.56 -18.84 -6.96
C GLY A 30 -10.05 -19.03 -6.75
N TYR A 31 -9.27 -17.98 -6.44
CA TYR A 31 -7.84 -18.14 -6.10
C TYR A 31 -7.68 -18.99 -4.85
N GLN A 32 -6.90 -20.08 -4.96
CA GLN A 32 -6.65 -21.01 -3.86
C GLN A 32 -5.37 -20.66 -3.07
N ASN A 33 -4.38 -20.09 -3.73
CA ASN A 33 -3.04 -19.84 -3.17
C ASN A 33 -2.86 -18.38 -2.79
N ILE A 34 -3.61 -17.89 -1.78
CA ILE A 34 -3.49 -16.52 -1.27
C ILE A 34 -2.57 -16.51 -0.05
N LEU A 35 -1.37 -15.96 -0.24
CA LEU A 35 -0.37 -15.82 0.81
C LEU A 35 -0.69 -14.58 1.64
N THR A 36 -0.71 -14.73 2.94
CA THR A 36 -0.90 -13.64 3.89
C THR A 36 0.01 -13.84 5.10
N ARG A 37 0.53 -12.76 5.67
CA ARG A 37 1.34 -12.78 6.90
C ARG A 37 0.94 -11.62 7.79
N THR A 38 0.84 -11.85 9.07
CA THR A 38 0.70 -10.80 10.07
C THR A 38 2.04 -10.12 10.30
N ARG A 39 2.06 -8.95 10.96
CA ARG A 39 3.31 -8.26 11.29
C ARG A 39 4.24 -9.11 12.18
N GLN A 40 3.67 -9.95 13.05
CA GLN A 40 4.46 -10.86 13.91
C GLN A 40 5.09 -12.00 13.13
N GLU A 41 4.45 -12.48 12.07
CA GLU A 41 4.97 -13.54 11.20
C GLU A 41 5.96 -13.02 10.16
N LEU A 42 5.75 -11.78 9.69
CA LEU A 42 6.61 -11.11 8.71
C LEU A 42 6.57 -9.60 8.94
N ASP A 43 7.62 -9.06 9.57
CA ASP A 43 7.80 -7.61 9.65
C ASP A 43 8.36 -7.08 8.32
N LEU A 44 7.52 -6.37 7.58
CA LEU A 44 7.86 -5.83 6.26
C LEU A 44 8.93 -4.72 6.30
N VAL A 45 9.23 -4.17 7.49
CA VAL A 45 10.35 -3.23 7.69
C VAL A 45 11.69 -3.96 7.70
N ASN A 46 11.70 -5.24 8.05
CA ASN A 46 12.91 -6.08 8.07
C ASN A 46 13.19 -6.65 6.67
N GLN A 47 14.17 -6.07 5.98
CA GLN A 47 14.55 -6.50 4.64
C GLN A 47 14.92 -7.98 4.57
N ALA A 48 15.76 -8.47 5.49
CA ALA A 48 16.21 -9.87 5.45
C ALA A 48 15.04 -10.86 5.62
N ALA A 49 14.06 -10.53 6.47
CA ALA A 49 12.85 -11.34 6.63
C ALA A 49 11.99 -11.34 5.37
N VAL A 50 11.87 -10.19 4.69
CA VAL A 50 11.14 -10.08 3.42
C VAL A 50 11.84 -10.88 2.33
N ASP A 51 13.14 -10.74 2.18
CA ASP A 51 13.92 -11.49 1.17
C ASP A 51 13.77 -13.01 1.38
N ALA A 52 13.94 -13.51 2.61
CA ALA A 52 13.76 -14.92 2.94
C ALA A 52 12.31 -15.41 2.65
N PHE A 53 11.30 -14.59 2.93
CA PHE A 53 9.91 -14.91 2.61
C PHE A 53 9.69 -15.04 1.09
N PHE A 54 10.22 -14.11 0.30
CA PHE A 54 10.05 -14.14 -1.16
C PHE A 54 10.80 -15.32 -1.80
N GLU A 55 11.99 -15.66 -1.31
CA GLU A 55 12.74 -16.83 -1.75
C GLU A 55 12.01 -18.15 -1.46
N ALA A 56 11.40 -18.26 -0.27
CA ALA A 56 10.67 -19.46 0.14
C ALA A 56 9.31 -19.60 -0.55
N GLU A 57 8.52 -18.53 -0.58
CA GLU A 57 7.12 -18.56 -1.02
C GLU A 57 6.96 -18.30 -2.52
N LYS A 58 7.89 -17.59 -3.16
CA LYS A 58 7.89 -17.31 -4.62
C LYS A 58 6.51 -16.87 -5.15
N PRO A 59 5.93 -15.78 -4.66
CA PRO A 59 4.63 -15.33 -5.17
C PRO A 59 4.71 -14.94 -6.65
N ASP A 60 3.66 -15.19 -7.41
CA ASP A 60 3.52 -14.76 -8.81
C ASP A 60 3.05 -13.32 -8.94
N GLN A 61 2.31 -12.84 -7.92
CA GLN A 61 1.74 -11.52 -7.87
C GLN A 61 1.73 -10.96 -6.45
N VAL A 62 1.97 -9.65 -6.32
CA VAL A 62 1.98 -8.95 -5.03
C VAL A 62 0.97 -7.79 -5.01
N TYR A 63 0.12 -7.75 -3.99
CA TYR A 63 -0.68 -6.58 -3.63
C TYR A 63 -0.09 -5.93 -2.38
N LEU A 64 0.50 -4.75 -2.54
CA LEU A 64 1.10 -3.99 -1.45
C LEU A 64 0.06 -3.03 -0.87
N ALA A 65 -0.78 -3.56 0.03
CA ALA A 65 -1.77 -2.80 0.79
C ALA A 65 -1.29 -2.48 2.23
N ALA A 66 -0.12 -2.98 2.61
CA ALA A 66 0.49 -2.65 3.89
C ALA A 66 1.08 -1.24 3.88
N ALA A 67 0.79 -0.48 4.91
CA ALA A 67 1.39 0.82 5.16
C ALA A 67 1.17 1.21 6.63
N LYS A 68 2.03 2.08 7.16
CA LYS A 68 1.71 2.84 8.37
C LYS A 68 0.77 3.97 7.98
N VAL A 69 -0.46 3.90 8.43
CA VAL A 69 -1.52 4.87 8.11
C VAL A 69 -2.14 5.43 9.38
N GLY A 70 -2.70 6.64 9.29
CA GLY A 70 -3.39 7.27 10.41
C GLY A 70 -4.01 8.60 9.99
N GLY A 71 -4.88 9.14 10.85
CA GLY A 71 -5.48 10.46 10.67
C GLY A 71 -4.46 11.59 10.73
N ILE A 72 -4.93 12.83 10.55
CA ILE A 72 -4.09 14.05 10.51
C ILE A 72 -3.24 14.19 11.76
N ASN A 73 -3.80 13.98 12.94
CA ASN A 73 -3.06 14.10 14.21
C ASN A 73 -1.88 13.14 14.28
N ALA A 74 -2.11 11.86 13.97
CA ALA A 74 -1.05 10.85 13.98
C ALA A 74 0.05 11.15 12.94
N ASN A 75 -0.31 11.62 11.75
CA ASN A 75 0.67 12.02 10.74
C ASN A 75 1.53 13.21 11.20
N ASN A 76 0.94 14.19 11.86
CA ASN A 76 1.65 15.36 12.36
C ASN A 76 2.58 15.02 13.55
N GLU A 77 2.14 14.12 14.42
CA GLU A 77 2.90 13.75 15.65
C GLU A 77 4.02 12.75 15.35
N PHE A 78 3.78 11.75 14.51
CA PHE A 78 4.70 10.63 14.24
C PHE A 78 5.29 10.66 12.82
N GLY A 79 5.54 11.86 12.28
CA GLY A 79 5.99 12.03 10.89
C GLY A 79 7.26 11.25 10.55
N ALA A 80 8.24 11.16 11.45
CA ALA A 80 9.47 10.40 11.24
C ALA A 80 9.19 8.89 11.08
N GLU A 81 8.29 8.34 11.88
CA GLU A 81 7.90 6.95 11.78
C GLU A 81 7.08 6.68 10.50
N PHE A 82 6.20 7.62 10.12
CA PHE A 82 5.40 7.50 8.91
C PHE A 82 6.27 7.45 7.65
N ILE A 83 7.26 8.33 7.53
CA ILE A 83 8.15 8.30 6.36
C ILE A 83 9.05 7.06 6.39
N TYR A 84 9.67 6.76 7.51
CA TYR A 84 10.61 5.65 7.64
C TYR A 84 9.95 4.29 7.37
N GLU A 85 8.89 3.94 8.12
CA GLU A 85 8.25 2.64 7.99
C GLU A 85 7.64 2.45 6.58
N ASN A 86 6.99 3.47 6.01
CA ASN A 86 6.43 3.35 4.68
C ASN A 86 7.50 3.21 3.59
N LEU A 87 8.63 3.93 3.68
CA LEU A 87 9.75 3.76 2.76
C LEU A 87 10.33 2.34 2.86
N GLN A 88 10.57 1.84 4.08
CA GLN A 88 11.12 0.49 4.26
C GLN A 88 10.18 -0.58 3.71
N ILE A 89 8.89 -0.55 4.06
CA ILE A 89 7.90 -1.51 3.58
C ILE A 89 7.89 -1.57 2.06
N GLN A 90 7.76 -0.43 1.39
CA GLN A 90 7.64 -0.43 -0.07
C GLN A 90 8.96 -0.74 -0.77
N ASN A 91 10.11 -0.25 -0.26
CA ASN A 91 11.42 -0.56 -0.81
C ASN A 91 11.68 -2.07 -0.74
N ASN A 92 11.44 -2.69 0.41
CA ASN A 92 11.65 -4.12 0.60
C ASN A 92 10.77 -4.93 -0.35
N LEU A 93 9.46 -4.66 -0.42
CA LEU A 93 8.57 -5.45 -1.26
C LEU A 93 8.80 -5.23 -2.76
N ILE A 94 9.04 -3.99 -3.20
CA ILE A 94 9.29 -3.70 -4.62
C ILE A 94 10.61 -4.34 -5.07
N HIS A 95 11.67 -4.19 -4.26
CA HIS A 95 12.98 -4.74 -4.63
C HIS A 95 13.01 -6.27 -4.57
N SER A 96 12.48 -6.89 -3.51
CA SER A 96 12.40 -8.35 -3.40
C SER A 96 11.52 -8.96 -4.50
N SER A 97 10.44 -8.27 -4.91
CA SER A 97 9.64 -8.69 -6.08
C SER A 97 10.49 -8.74 -7.34
N TYR A 98 11.31 -7.73 -7.58
CA TYR A 98 12.23 -7.71 -8.73
C TYR A 98 13.26 -8.83 -8.65
N LEU A 99 13.95 -9.00 -7.52
CA LEU A 99 14.99 -10.04 -7.34
C LEU A 99 14.45 -11.45 -7.57
N ASN A 100 13.17 -11.67 -7.24
CA ASN A 100 12.49 -12.97 -7.42
C ASN A 100 11.71 -13.08 -8.75
N ASN A 101 11.99 -12.20 -9.72
CA ASN A 101 11.38 -12.20 -11.06
C ASN A 101 9.85 -12.04 -11.06
N ILE A 102 9.27 -11.47 -10.00
CA ILE A 102 7.84 -11.19 -9.94
C ILE A 102 7.54 -9.99 -10.83
N LYS A 103 6.79 -10.20 -11.88
CA LYS A 103 6.47 -9.17 -12.87
C LYS A 103 5.27 -8.31 -12.49
N ASN A 104 4.37 -8.79 -11.65
CA ASN A 104 3.12 -8.14 -11.32
C ASN A 104 3.09 -7.72 -9.85
N LEU A 105 3.15 -6.42 -9.61
CA LEU A 105 2.97 -5.81 -8.30
C LEU A 105 1.97 -4.66 -8.41
N THR A 106 1.09 -4.54 -7.42
CA THR A 106 0.16 -3.41 -7.29
C THR A 106 0.45 -2.68 -5.98
N LEU A 107 0.96 -1.45 -6.07
CA LEU A 107 1.18 -0.54 -4.95
C LEU A 107 -0.06 0.32 -4.74
N LEU A 108 -0.51 0.43 -3.49
CA LEU A 108 -1.51 1.44 -3.11
C LEU A 108 -0.81 2.75 -2.77
N GLY A 109 -1.02 3.75 -3.61
CA GLY A 109 -0.70 5.15 -3.36
C GLY A 109 -1.73 5.80 -2.44
N SER A 110 -1.93 7.09 -2.59
CA SER A 110 -2.93 7.87 -1.85
C SER A 110 -3.21 9.18 -2.59
N SER A 111 -4.40 9.73 -2.45
CA SER A 111 -4.73 11.06 -3.01
C SER A 111 -3.92 12.20 -2.39
N CYS A 112 -3.34 12.02 -1.19
CA CYS A 112 -2.50 13.03 -0.53
C CYS A 112 -1.16 13.30 -1.22
N ILE A 113 -0.79 12.52 -2.24
CA ILE A 113 0.41 12.76 -3.06
C ILE A 113 0.28 13.94 -4.02
N TYR A 114 -0.95 14.40 -4.25
CA TYR A 114 -1.20 15.53 -5.13
C TYR A 114 -1.02 16.87 -4.39
N PRO A 115 -0.68 17.96 -5.12
CA PRO A 115 -0.55 19.27 -4.51
C PRO A 115 -1.83 19.67 -3.77
N LYS A 116 -1.67 20.35 -2.63
CA LYS A 116 -2.78 20.84 -1.79
C LYS A 116 -3.84 21.61 -2.56
N PHE A 117 -3.40 22.42 -3.52
CA PHE A 117 -4.27 23.29 -4.33
C PHE A 117 -4.39 22.81 -5.78
N ALA A 118 -4.21 21.51 -6.03
CA ALA A 118 -4.40 20.95 -7.37
C ALA A 118 -5.83 21.18 -7.87
N LYS A 119 -5.95 21.46 -9.16
CA LYS A 119 -7.26 21.63 -9.81
C LYS A 119 -8.06 20.34 -9.78
N GLN A 120 -9.36 20.46 -9.56
CA GLN A 120 -10.29 19.33 -9.60
C GLN A 120 -10.95 19.19 -11.00
N PRO A 121 -11.21 17.96 -11.47
CA PRO A 121 -10.82 16.68 -10.87
C PRO A 121 -9.30 16.47 -10.92
N LEU A 122 -8.76 15.70 -9.94
CA LEU A 122 -7.33 15.37 -9.92
C LEU A 122 -6.94 14.53 -11.14
N LYS A 123 -5.75 14.84 -11.70
CA LYS A 123 -5.15 14.11 -12.80
C LYS A 123 -3.76 13.60 -12.41
N GLU A 124 -3.35 12.47 -12.97
CA GLU A 124 -2.05 11.86 -12.68
C GLU A 124 -0.88 12.80 -12.97
N GLU A 125 -0.97 13.63 -14.00
CA GLU A 125 0.03 14.62 -14.40
C GLU A 125 0.29 15.71 -13.35
N TYR A 126 -0.60 15.86 -12.35
CA TYR A 126 -0.42 16.84 -11.27
C TYR A 126 0.55 16.38 -10.19
N LEU A 127 1.00 15.13 -10.26
CA LEU A 127 2.01 14.63 -9.32
C LEU A 127 3.29 15.47 -9.40
N LEU A 128 3.76 15.99 -8.25
CA LEU A 128 4.94 16.85 -8.12
C LEU A 128 4.82 18.23 -8.79
N SER A 129 3.64 18.69 -9.17
CA SER A 129 3.45 20.01 -9.80
C SER A 129 3.29 21.17 -8.81
N GLY A 130 3.32 20.92 -7.50
CA GLY A 130 3.18 21.95 -6.47
C GLY A 130 3.38 21.45 -5.05
N LYS A 131 3.17 22.34 -4.07
CA LYS A 131 3.33 22.03 -2.64
C LYS A 131 2.29 21.04 -2.14
N LEU A 132 2.73 20.05 -1.40
CA LEU A 132 1.89 19.08 -0.72
C LEU A 132 1.25 19.66 0.55
N GLU A 133 0.26 18.97 1.11
CA GLU A 133 -0.29 19.28 2.43
C GLU A 133 0.74 18.97 3.53
N GLU A 134 1.08 19.98 4.35
CA GLU A 134 2.16 19.88 5.32
C GLU A 134 1.89 18.86 6.43
N THR A 135 0.63 18.73 6.85
CA THR A 135 0.24 17.85 7.97
C THR A 135 0.44 16.36 7.68
N ASN A 136 0.52 15.96 6.41
CA ASN A 136 0.77 14.58 6.00
C ASN A 136 1.96 14.44 5.05
N LEU A 137 2.79 15.47 4.96
CA LEU A 137 3.94 15.53 4.05
C LEU A 137 4.87 14.31 4.14
N PRO A 138 5.28 13.82 5.33
CA PRO A 138 6.14 12.65 5.44
C PRO A 138 5.53 11.39 4.79
N TYR A 139 4.25 11.14 5.02
CA TYR A 139 3.53 10.03 4.39
C TYR A 139 3.40 10.20 2.88
N ALA A 140 3.03 11.40 2.42
CA ALA A 140 2.88 11.70 1.00
C ALA A 140 4.19 11.51 0.24
N VAL A 141 5.32 12.02 0.79
CA VAL A 141 6.66 11.84 0.22
C VAL A 141 7.03 10.36 0.10
N ALA A 142 6.78 9.56 1.16
CA ALA A 142 7.02 8.13 1.10
C ALA A 142 6.21 7.46 -0.03
N LYS A 143 4.92 7.79 -0.17
CA LYS A 143 4.08 7.24 -1.24
C LYS A 143 4.52 7.67 -2.64
N ILE A 144 4.94 8.93 -2.82
CA ILE A 144 5.53 9.41 -4.08
C ILE A 144 6.80 8.62 -4.43
N ALA A 145 7.67 8.40 -3.46
CA ALA A 145 8.90 7.63 -3.66
C ALA A 145 8.60 6.20 -4.15
N GLY A 146 7.62 5.51 -3.56
CA GLY A 146 7.20 4.18 -4.02
C GLY A 146 6.66 4.17 -5.44
N ILE A 147 5.85 5.17 -5.82
CA ILE A 147 5.35 5.32 -7.19
C ILE A 147 6.52 5.51 -8.15
N LYS A 148 7.45 6.42 -7.85
CA LYS A 148 8.62 6.67 -8.71
C LYS A 148 9.56 5.46 -8.77
N MET A 149 9.65 4.69 -7.71
CA MET A 149 10.37 3.41 -7.72
C MET A 149 9.70 2.42 -8.68
N CYS A 150 8.38 2.23 -8.63
CA CYS A 150 7.66 1.38 -9.57
C CYS A 150 7.86 1.82 -11.03
N GLU A 151 7.77 3.13 -11.32
CA GLU A 151 8.02 3.68 -12.66
C GLU A 151 9.45 3.37 -13.14
N ALA A 152 10.46 3.57 -12.27
CA ALA A 152 11.86 3.29 -12.58
C ALA A 152 12.09 1.81 -12.88
N TYR A 153 11.52 0.90 -12.08
CA TYR A 153 11.62 -0.55 -12.29
C TYR A 153 10.93 -0.99 -13.59
N ASN A 154 9.75 -0.43 -13.89
CA ASN A 154 9.05 -0.69 -15.14
C ASN A 154 9.89 -0.26 -16.35
N LYS A 155 10.51 0.92 -16.28
CA LYS A 155 11.35 1.45 -17.36
C LYS A 155 12.61 0.62 -17.57
N GLN A 156 13.33 0.33 -16.49
CA GLN A 156 14.65 -0.32 -16.54
C GLN A 156 14.55 -1.83 -16.73
N TYR A 157 13.66 -2.49 -15.99
CA TYR A 157 13.61 -3.96 -15.91
C TYR A 157 12.40 -4.60 -16.60
N LYS A 158 11.55 -3.78 -17.24
CA LYS A 158 10.34 -4.23 -17.95
C LYS A 158 9.39 -5.02 -17.05
N THR A 159 9.28 -4.60 -15.78
CA THR A 159 8.25 -5.08 -14.87
C THR A 159 6.88 -4.50 -15.25
N ASN A 160 5.81 -4.99 -14.62
CA ASN A 160 4.44 -4.48 -14.77
C ASN A 160 3.90 -4.06 -13.39
N TYR A 161 4.62 -3.16 -12.74
CA TYR A 161 4.24 -2.63 -11.43
C TYR A 161 3.23 -1.50 -11.61
N LYS A 162 2.07 -1.66 -10.99
CA LYS A 162 0.95 -0.72 -11.09
C LYS A 162 0.81 0.05 -9.78
N CYS A 163 0.46 1.33 -9.89
CA CYS A 163 0.17 2.17 -8.74
C CYS A 163 -1.28 2.62 -8.81
N LEU A 164 -2.04 2.39 -7.75
CA LEU A 164 -3.43 2.82 -7.64
C LEU A 164 -3.54 3.94 -6.61
N MET A 165 -4.27 5.01 -6.95
CA MET A 165 -4.47 6.17 -6.09
C MET A 165 -5.89 6.14 -5.48
N PRO A 166 -6.14 5.39 -4.40
CA PRO A 166 -7.42 5.43 -3.75
C PRO A 166 -7.65 6.80 -3.12
N THR A 167 -8.87 7.27 -3.18
CA THR A 167 -9.34 8.40 -2.38
C THR A 167 -9.58 7.93 -0.93
N ASN A 168 -10.15 8.78 -0.07
CA ASN A 168 -10.54 8.37 1.27
C ASN A 168 -11.58 7.25 1.18
N THR A 169 -11.20 6.09 1.63
CA THR A 169 -12.04 4.89 1.65
C THR A 169 -12.53 4.62 3.07
N TYR A 170 -13.63 3.88 3.20
CA TYR A 170 -14.20 3.42 4.47
C TYR A 170 -14.80 2.03 4.27
N GLY A 171 -14.87 1.23 5.32
CA GLY A 171 -15.47 -0.09 5.20
C GLY A 171 -15.09 -1.05 6.33
N PRO A 172 -15.42 -2.35 6.19
CA PRO A 172 -15.04 -3.38 7.15
C PRO A 172 -13.53 -3.44 7.38
N ASN A 173 -13.12 -3.65 8.63
CA ASN A 173 -11.72 -3.70 9.08
C ASN A 173 -10.98 -2.35 9.01
N ASP A 174 -11.72 -1.24 8.99
CA ASP A 174 -11.12 0.08 9.11
C ASP A 174 -10.65 0.35 10.56
N ASN A 175 -9.82 1.36 10.73
CA ASN A 175 -9.32 1.79 12.03
C ASN A 175 -10.34 2.69 12.72
N TYR A 176 -10.91 2.22 13.84
CA TYR A 176 -11.91 2.96 14.66
C TYR A 176 -11.30 3.58 15.91
N ASN A 177 -9.99 3.65 16.05
CA ASN A 177 -9.34 4.27 17.20
C ASN A 177 -9.50 5.79 17.15
N LEU A 178 -9.97 6.41 18.26
CA LEU A 178 -10.27 7.86 18.33
C LEU A 178 -9.07 8.77 18.01
N MET A 179 -7.86 8.33 18.33
CA MET A 179 -6.64 9.13 18.16
C MET A 179 -6.03 8.98 16.76
N THR A 180 -6.26 7.83 16.10
CA THR A 180 -5.54 7.50 14.86
C THR A 180 -6.45 7.23 13.66
N SER A 181 -7.79 7.20 13.84
CA SER A 181 -8.75 7.00 12.75
C SER A 181 -8.93 8.23 11.88
N HIS A 182 -9.46 8.01 10.67
CA HIS A 182 -9.93 9.10 9.83
C HIS A 182 -11.26 9.67 10.33
N PHE A 183 -11.51 10.94 10.01
CA PHE A 183 -12.67 11.72 10.50
C PHE A 183 -14.03 11.04 10.32
N LEU A 184 -14.28 10.38 9.18
CA LEU A 184 -15.55 9.67 8.95
C LEU A 184 -15.80 8.53 9.94
N MET A 185 -14.75 7.88 10.41
CA MET A 185 -14.88 6.80 11.40
C MET A 185 -15.14 7.34 12.80
N MET A 186 -14.61 8.52 13.12
CA MET A 186 -14.92 9.21 14.38
C MET A 186 -16.42 9.57 14.46
N ILE A 187 -17.00 10.14 13.40
CA ILE A 187 -18.43 10.48 13.34
C ILE A 187 -19.29 9.24 13.57
N LYS A 188 -19.01 8.13 12.88
CA LYS A 188 -19.79 6.89 13.04
C LYS A 188 -19.76 6.36 14.47
N ARG A 189 -18.64 6.52 15.19
CA ARG A 189 -18.52 6.09 16.58
C ARG A 189 -19.25 7.00 17.58
N ILE A 190 -19.38 8.29 17.25
CA ILE A 190 -20.12 9.26 18.09
C ILE A 190 -21.64 9.09 17.94
N LEU A 191 -22.09 8.61 16.78
CA LEU A 191 -23.52 8.45 16.45
C LEU A 191 -24.08 7.06 16.81
N ASN A 192 -23.25 6.10 17.23
CA ASN A 192 -23.63 4.80 17.77
C ASN A 192 -23.34 4.71 19.27
#